data_ff87dd47e97b1bdbb2f5efb5b9a615d2
#
_entry.id   ff87dd47e97b1bdbb2f5efb5b9a615d2
#
_cell.length_a   1.000
_cell.length_b   1.000
_cell.length_c   1.000
_cell.angle_alpha   90.00
_cell.angle_beta   90.00
_cell.angle_gamma   90.00
#
_symmetry.space_group_name_H-M   'P 1'
#
loop_
_entity.id
_entity.type
_entity.pdbx_description
1 polymer ?
#
loop_
_entity_poly.entity_id
_entity_poly.type
_entity_poly.pdbx_seq_one_letter_code
_entity_poly.pdbx_strand_id
1 'polypeptide(L)'
;MDKKIIISGFADEIDPQLDVQLKVVKELGMEYICLRAADGKGIADYTVDEFKESILPRLNAAGVKVSSLGSPIGKIDIDDEAAYEKQLQQLDTLCQICNLLDCKYIRMFSFWMLHKNPDEWKDEVLRKLKGFADIAAKYNVILIHENEKDIYGDIGSRCKIILDELASPNFKAAFDFANFVQCGENTAECWELLKEHVVYIHIKDAVSGNNENVVCGTGEGKIPELLAKAINVDGYEGFLTLEPHLVLFATLQSLEVEDASEVISVNKAKDGAEGYAMQYNALCEILKAI
;
A
#
# COMPACT_ATOMS: atom_id res chain seq x y z
N MET A 1 -3.67 -28.02 -3.92
CA MET A 1 -4.42 -26.84 -4.37
C MET A 1 -3.40 -25.81 -4.78
N ASP A 2 -3.47 -25.30 -6.00
CA ASP A 2 -2.56 -24.24 -6.42
C ASP A 2 -2.89 -22.98 -5.63
N LYS A 3 -1.96 -22.52 -4.84
CA LYS A 3 -2.12 -21.29 -4.04
C LYS A 3 -2.30 -20.10 -4.96
N LYS A 4 -3.30 -19.27 -4.69
CA LYS A 4 -3.64 -18.16 -5.56
C LYS A 4 -2.83 -16.91 -5.18
N ILE A 5 -1.65 -16.78 -5.76
CA ILE A 5 -0.86 -15.54 -5.69
C ILE A 5 -1.13 -14.71 -6.93
N ILE A 6 -1.46 -13.44 -6.73
CA ILE A 6 -1.80 -12.49 -7.80
C ILE A 6 -0.86 -11.30 -7.71
N ILE A 7 -0.17 -10.98 -8.81
CA ILE A 7 0.66 -9.79 -8.87
C ILE A 7 -0.23 -8.58 -9.22
N SER A 8 -0.06 -7.52 -8.46
CA SER A 8 -0.63 -6.21 -8.67
C SER A 8 0.46 -5.14 -8.52
N GLY A 9 0.13 -3.86 -8.59
CA GLY A 9 1.11 -2.80 -8.30
C GLY A 9 0.54 -1.39 -8.41
N PHE A 10 1.21 -0.45 -7.80
CA PHE A 10 0.91 0.98 -7.84
C PHE A 10 1.28 1.54 -9.22
N ALA A 11 0.31 1.58 -10.13
CA ALA A 11 0.55 1.89 -11.54
C ALA A 11 0.88 3.36 -11.81
N ASP A 12 0.57 4.27 -10.88
CA ASP A 12 0.95 5.69 -10.96
C ASP A 12 2.47 5.93 -10.87
N GLU A 13 3.25 4.92 -10.44
CA GLU A 13 4.72 4.95 -10.53
C GLU A 13 5.24 4.74 -11.96
N ILE A 14 4.42 4.22 -12.86
CA ILE A 14 4.73 4.09 -14.28
C ILE A 14 4.65 5.45 -14.97
N ASP A 15 3.52 6.12 -14.81
CA ASP A 15 3.20 7.40 -15.46
C ASP A 15 1.96 8.03 -14.79
N PRO A 16 1.83 9.36 -14.72
CA PRO A 16 0.62 9.98 -14.20
C PRO A 16 -0.64 9.70 -15.04
N GLN A 17 -0.51 9.41 -16.34
CA GLN A 17 -1.65 9.17 -17.24
C GLN A 17 -2.16 7.73 -17.17
N LEU A 18 -3.43 7.52 -16.86
CA LEU A 18 -4.04 6.19 -16.70
C LEU A 18 -3.86 5.31 -17.94
N ASP A 19 -3.98 5.84 -19.15
CA ASP A 19 -3.85 5.04 -20.39
C ASP A 19 -2.44 4.47 -20.56
N VAL A 20 -1.42 5.22 -20.12
CA VAL A 20 -0.02 4.74 -20.11
C VAL A 20 0.16 3.66 -19.05
N GLN A 21 -0.38 3.86 -17.85
CA GLN A 21 -0.37 2.87 -16.77
C GLN A 21 -0.96 1.54 -17.26
N LEU A 22 -2.18 1.59 -17.81
CA LEU A 22 -2.91 0.41 -18.29
C LEU A 22 -2.17 -0.31 -19.43
N LYS A 23 -1.56 0.45 -20.34
CA LYS A 23 -0.77 -0.11 -21.44
C LYS A 23 0.41 -0.92 -20.91
N VAL A 24 1.24 -0.34 -20.04
CA VAL A 24 2.44 -1.01 -19.50
C VAL A 24 2.06 -2.23 -18.64
N VAL A 25 1.04 -2.12 -17.81
CA VAL A 25 0.51 -3.23 -16.99
C VAL A 25 0.12 -4.41 -17.89
N LYS A 26 -0.57 -4.15 -18.99
CA LYS A 26 -0.95 -5.20 -19.96
C LYS A 26 0.25 -5.79 -20.71
N GLU A 27 1.22 -4.97 -21.10
CA GLU A 27 2.46 -5.43 -21.74
C GLU A 27 3.28 -6.37 -20.84
N LEU A 28 3.21 -6.16 -19.50
CA LEU A 28 3.79 -7.05 -18.50
C LEU A 28 2.93 -8.30 -18.22
N GLY A 29 1.73 -8.41 -18.80
CA GLY A 29 0.81 -9.54 -18.58
C GLY A 29 0.08 -9.50 -17.22
N MET A 30 0.07 -8.35 -16.58
CA MET A 30 -0.66 -8.17 -15.31
C MET A 30 -2.15 -7.91 -15.56
N GLU A 31 -3.00 -8.43 -14.67
CA GLU A 31 -4.45 -8.26 -14.72
C GLU A 31 -4.97 -7.26 -13.67
N TYR A 32 -4.15 -6.91 -12.68
CA TYR A 32 -4.54 -6.08 -11.54
C TYR A 32 -3.59 -4.92 -11.31
N ILE A 33 -4.16 -3.78 -10.87
CA ILE A 33 -3.42 -2.64 -10.34
C ILE A 33 -3.90 -2.29 -8.93
N CYS A 34 -3.04 -1.69 -8.11
CA CYS A 34 -3.42 -0.89 -6.95
C CYS A 34 -3.63 0.55 -7.45
N LEU A 35 -4.84 1.07 -7.32
CA LEU A 35 -5.19 2.39 -7.84
C LEU A 35 -4.97 3.46 -6.77
N ARG A 36 -3.85 4.19 -6.86
CA ARG A 36 -3.49 5.31 -5.97
C ARG A 36 -3.76 6.66 -6.63
N ALA A 37 -3.40 6.80 -7.91
CA ALA A 37 -3.68 7.99 -8.70
C ALA A 37 -3.89 7.65 -10.17
N ALA A 38 -4.70 8.47 -10.85
CA ALA A 38 -4.94 8.41 -12.28
C ALA A 38 -5.06 9.83 -12.84
N ASP A 39 -4.47 10.08 -14.02
CA ASP A 39 -4.47 11.38 -14.69
C ASP A 39 -3.98 12.54 -13.79
N GLY A 40 -2.98 12.24 -12.94
CA GLY A 40 -2.40 13.20 -12.00
C GLY A 40 -3.27 13.54 -10.78
N LYS A 41 -4.40 12.85 -10.59
CA LYS A 41 -5.33 13.06 -9.47
C LYS A 41 -5.34 11.85 -8.54
N GLY A 42 -5.16 12.08 -7.23
CA GLY A 42 -5.24 11.03 -6.22
C GLY A 42 -6.63 10.40 -6.13
N ILE A 43 -6.71 9.12 -5.84
CA ILE A 43 -7.99 8.39 -5.79
C ILE A 43 -8.97 8.95 -4.75
N ALA A 44 -8.47 9.49 -3.65
CA ALA A 44 -9.30 10.09 -2.58
C ALA A 44 -9.90 11.46 -2.95
N ASP A 45 -9.49 12.04 -4.08
CA ASP A 45 -9.98 13.33 -4.57
C ASP A 45 -11.06 13.20 -5.64
N TYR A 46 -11.34 11.98 -6.10
CA TYR A 46 -12.45 11.73 -7.03
C TYR A 46 -13.78 11.69 -6.30
N THR A 47 -14.80 12.30 -6.90
CA THR A 47 -16.18 11.97 -6.57
C THR A 47 -16.59 10.66 -7.24
N VAL A 48 -17.66 10.03 -6.74
CA VAL A 48 -18.18 8.78 -7.34
C VAL A 48 -18.57 8.98 -8.80
N ASP A 49 -19.19 10.10 -9.12
CA ASP A 49 -19.66 10.39 -10.49
C ASP A 49 -18.48 10.67 -11.44
N GLU A 50 -17.50 11.47 -11.03
CA GLU A 50 -16.27 11.67 -11.82
C GLU A 50 -15.56 10.34 -12.10
N PHE A 51 -15.48 9.47 -11.09
CA PHE A 51 -14.85 8.15 -11.24
C PHE A 51 -15.60 7.28 -12.24
N LYS A 52 -16.95 7.24 -12.16
CA LYS A 52 -17.81 6.51 -13.09
C LYS A 52 -17.67 6.98 -14.53
N GLU A 53 -17.51 8.29 -14.72
CA GLU A 53 -17.47 8.90 -16.05
C GLU A 53 -16.09 8.83 -16.69
N SER A 54 -15.01 8.98 -15.91
CA SER A 54 -13.67 9.17 -16.46
C SER A 54 -12.73 7.96 -16.30
N ILE A 55 -12.84 7.19 -15.21
CA ILE A 55 -11.87 6.14 -14.86
C ILE A 55 -12.43 4.73 -15.14
N LEU A 56 -13.62 4.45 -14.63
CA LEU A 56 -14.23 3.11 -14.72
C LEU A 56 -14.36 2.59 -16.16
N PRO A 57 -14.79 3.39 -17.17
CA PRO A 57 -14.90 2.92 -18.56
C PRO A 57 -13.56 2.51 -19.15
N ARG A 58 -12.47 3.20 -18.79
CA ARG A 58 -11.10 2.91 -19.28
C ARG A 58 -10.53 1.63 -18.67
N LEU A 59 -10.73 1.42 -17.36
CA LEU A 59 -10.39 0.15 -16.70
C LEU A 59 -11.12 -1.02 -17.35
N ASN A 60 -12.43 -0.89 -17.56
CA ASN A 60 -13.27 -1.90 -18.20
C ASN A 60 -12.82 -2.20 -19.63
N ALA A 61 -12.56 -1.16 -20.44
CA ALA A 61 -12.08 -1.31 -21.83
C ALA A 61 -10.70 -1.98 -21.91
N ALA A 62 -9.82 -1.72 -20.94
CA ALA A 62 -8.52 -2.35 -20.83
C ALA A 62 -8.61 -3.79 -20.31
N GLY A 63 -9.69 -4.18 -19.64
CA GLY A 63 -9.84 -5.46 -18.94
C GLY A 63 -8.92 -5.58 -17.72
N VAL A 64 -8.52 -4.43 -17.13
CA VAL A 64 -7.68 -4.37 -15.92
C VAL A 64 -8.54 -4.17 -14.70
N LYS A 65 -8.33 -5.00 -13.69
CA LYS A 65 -9.04 -4.97 -12.40
C LYS A 65 -8.25 -4.20 -11.35
N VAL A 66 -8.94 -3.81 -10.29
CA VAL A 66 -8.32 -3.12 -9.15
C VAL A 66 -8.22 -4.08 -7.96
N SER A 67 -7.01 -4.26 -7.44
CA SER A 67 -6.73 -5.11 -6.28
C SER A 67 -7.03 -4.40 -4.96
N SER A 68 -6.70 -3.11 -4.89
CA SER A 68 -6.99 -2.22 -3.76
C SER A 68 -6.98 -0.76 -4.20
N LEU A 69 -7.63 0.10 -3.41
CA LEU A 69 -7.45 1.55 -3.52
C LEU A 69 -6.28 1.97 -2.61
N GLY A 70 -5.25 2.57 -3.21
CA GLY A 70 -4.07 3.08 -2.50
C GLY A 70 -4.34 4.46 -1.88
N SER A 71 -5.20 4.53 -0.88
CA SER A 71 -5.66 5.80 -0.31
C SER A 71 -4.65 6.43 0.66
N PRO A 72 -4.69 7.76 0.88
CA PRO A 72 -3.92 8.46 1.92
C PRO A 72 -4.68 8.54 3.26
N ILE A 73 -5.75 7.78 3.45
CA ILE A 73 -6.54 7.80 4.70
C ILE A 73 -5.62 7.48 5.88
N GLY A 74 -5.62 8.34 6.89
CA GLY A 74 -4.74 8.26 8.06
C GLY A 74 -3.38 8.95 7.90
N LYS A 75 -2.99 9.44 6.71
CA LYS A 75 -1.79 10.31 6.53
C LYS A 75 -2.15 11.79 6.83
N ILE A 76 -2.54 12.06 8.05
CA ILE A 76 -2.82 13.38 8.61
C ILE A 76 -2.27 13.44 10.04
N ASP A 77 -2.07 14.63 10.58
CA ASP A 77 -1.71 14.78 11.99
C ASP A 77 -2.81 14.25 12.90
N ILE A 78 -2.40 13.52 13.96
CA ILE A 78 -3.35 12.89 14.88
C ILE A 78 -4.26 13.90 15.60
N ASP A 79 -3.79 15.13 15.80
CA ASP A 79 -4.50 16.22 16.48
C ASP A 79 -5.25 17.16 15.50
N ASP A 80 -5.20 16.91 14.19
CA ASP A 80 -6.01 17.65 13.20
C ASP A 80 -7.42 17.03 13.07
N GLU A 81 -8.37 17.56 13.84
CA GLU A 81 -9.75 17.08 13.81
C GLU A 81 -10.46 17.45 12.50
N ALA A 82 -10.13 18.61 11.91
CA ALA A 82 -10.77 19.02 10.65
C ALA A 82 -10.33 18.12 9.47
N ALA A 83 -9.06 17.75 9.41
CA ALA A 83 -8.56 16.79 8.44
C ALA A 83 -9.16 15.39 8.67
N TYR A 84 -9.34 14.98 9.93
CA TYR A 84 -9.98 13.70 10.25
C TYR A 84 -11.44 13.66 9.76
N GLU A 85 -12.25 14.68 10.04
CA GLU A 85 -13.63 14.76 9.57
C GLU A 85 -13.73 14.76 8.03
N LYS A 86 -12.79 15.43 7.35
CA LYS A 86 -12.68 15.36 5.90
C LYS A 86 -12.39 13.94 5.42
N GLN A 87 -11.46 13.24 6.09
CA GLN A 87 -11.09 11.87 5.70
C GLN A 87 -12.20 10.85 5.97
N LEU A 88 -13.08 11.06 6.95
CA LEU A 88 -14.30 10.23 7.11
C LEU A 88 -15.19 10.33 5.86
N GLN A 89 -15.36 11.53 5.29
CA GLN A 89 -16.14 11.73 4.07
C GLN A 89 -15.45 11.14 2.83
N GLN A 90 -14.13 11.32 2.73
CA GLN A 90 -13.34 10.72 1.65
C GLN A 90 -13.41 9.20 1.68
N LEU A 91 -13.33 8.59 2.87
CA LEU A 91 -13.43 7.15 3.03
C LEU A 91 -14.81 6.60 2.62
N ASP A 92 -15.88 7.31 2.95
CA ASP A 92 -17.23 6.94 2.50
C ASP A 92 -17.31 6.90 0.96
N THR A 93 -16.76 7.92 0.29
CA THR A 93 -16.64 7.97 -1.18
C THR A 93 -15.78 6.82 -1.73
N LEU A 94 -14.63 6.57 -1.12
CA LEU A 94 -13.74 5.47 -1.52
C LEU A 94 -14.40 4.10 -1.38
N CYS A 95 -15.19 3.88 -0.33
CA CYS A 95 -15.94 2.63 -0.17
C CYS A 95 -16.97 2.44 -1.28
N GLN A 96 -17.65 3.50 -1.71
CA GLN A 96 -18.56 3.44 -2.85
C GLN A 96 -17.82 3.11 -4.16
N ILE A 97 -16.67 3.75 -4.41
CA ILE A 97 -15.80 3.46 -5.57
C ILE A 97 -15.29 2.01 -5.52
N CYS A 98 -14.87 1.54 -4.35
CA CYS A 98 -14.40 0.18 -4.13
C CYS A 98 -15.47 -0.86 -4.54
N ASN A 99 -16.73 -0.62 -4.15
CA ASN A 99 -17.86 -1.46 -4.51
C ASN A 99 -18.19 -1.42 -6.03
N LEU A 100 -18.02 -0.26 -6.69
CA LEU A 100 -18.19 -0.15 -8.16
C LEU A 100 -17.15 -0.99 -8.93
N LEU A 101 -15.97 -1.18 -8.34
CA LEU A 101 -14.85 -1.92 -8.93
C LEU A 101 -14.87 -3.41 -8.59
N ASP A 102 -15.82 -3.89 -7.78
CA ASP A 102 -15.78 -5.23 -7.15
C ASP A 102 -14.44 -5.45 -6.41
N CYS A 103 -13.87 -4.37 -5.88
CA CYS A 103 -12.66 -4.37 -5.08
C CYS A 103 -13.01 -4.51 -3.60
N LYS A 104 -12.13 -5.16 -2.82
CA LYS A 104 -12.39 -5.42 -1.40
C LYS A 104 -11.55 -4.58 -0.46
N TYR A 105 -10.43 -4.05 -0.93
CA TYR A 105 -9.39 -3.49 -0.07
C TYR A 105 -9.21 -1.99 -0.30
N ILE A 106 -9.07 -1.25 0.81
CA ILE A 106 -8.62 0.14 0.83
C ILE A 106 -7.43 0.21 1.77
N ARG A 107 -6.25 0.61 1.26
CA ARG A 107 -5.08 0.87 2.09
C ARG A 107 -5.29 2.13 2.92
N MET A 108 -4.79 2.09 4.17
CA MET A 108 -4.83 3.23 5.08
C MET A 108 -3.67 3.19 6.08
N PHE A 109 -3.51 4.28 6.86
CA PHE A 109 -2.42 4.53 7.79
C PHE A 109 -2.93 4.92 9.18
N SER A 110 -2.01 5.15 10.14
CA SER A 110 -2.35 5.38 11.55
C SER A 110 -1.84 6.72 12.10
N PHE A 111 -1.96 7.78 11.31
CA PHE A 111 -1.71 9.18 11.64
C PHE A 111 -0.24 9.54 11.87
N TRP A 112 0.17 10.73 11.41
CA TRP A 112 1.49 11.27 11.63
C TRP A 112 1.77 11.50 13.12
N MET A 113 2.96 11.05 13.56
CA MET A 113 3.46 11.14 14.94
C MET A 113 4.69 12.05 15.07
N LEU A 114 4.93 12.91 14.09
CA LEU A 114 6.09 13.81 14.10
C LEU A 114 6.17 14.59 15.40
N HIS A 115 7.32 14.48 16.09
CA HIS A 115 7.60 15.13 17.38
C HIS A 115 6.62 14.77 18.51
N LYS A 116 5.80 13.73 18.36
CA LYS A 116 4.87 13.23 19.38
C LYS A 116 5.40 11.95 19.99
N ASN A 117 5.06 11.70 21.26
CA ASN A 117 5.30 10.41 21.90
C ASN A 117 4.12 9.45 21.57
N PRO A 118 4.33 8.38 20.77
CA PRO A 118 3.23 7.51 20.37
C PRO A 118 2.45 6.90 21.54
N ASP A 119 3.11 6.63 22.67
CA ASP A 119 2.43 6.01 23.84
C ASP A 119 1.35 6.92 24.44
N GLU A 120 1.50 8.23 24.34
CA GLU A 120 0.52 9.20 24.83
C GLU A 120 -0.70 9.33 23.92
N TRP A 121 -0.57 8.93 22.65
CA TRP A 121 -1.61 9.06 21.63
C TRP A 121 -2.33 7.76 21.29
N LYS A 122 -1.93 6.66 21.90
CA LYS A 122 -2.49 5.32 21.62
C LYS A 122 -4.02 5.31 21.58
N ASP A 123 -4.65 5.80 22.64
CA ASP A 123 -6.11 5.72 22.79
C ASP A 123 -6.83 6.56 21.71
N GLU A 124 -6.27 7.72 21.37
CA GLU A 124 -6.81 8.59 20.34
C GLU A 124 -6.64 8.00 18.93
N VAL A 125 -5.48 7.39 18.66
CA VAL A 125 -5.24 6.64 17.42
C VAL A 125 -6.29 5.53 17.27
N LEU A 126 -6.48 4.71 18.28
CA LEU A 126 -7.44 3.61 18.25
C LEU A 126 -8.88 4.11 18.07
N ARG A 127 -9.25 5.21 18.75
CA ARG A 127 -10.56 5.85 18.60
C ARG A 127 -10.82 6.28 17.16
N LYS A 128 -9.87 6.99 16.55
CA LYS A 128 -9.99 7.51 15.18
C LYS A 128 -9.96 6.39 14.13
N LEU A 129 -9.08 5.40 14.30
CA LEU A 129 -9.04 4.21 13.43
C LEU A 129 -10.33 3.41 13.48
N LYS A 130 -10.94 3.30 14.67
CA LYS A 130 -12.26 2.67 14.82
C LYS A 130 -13.33 3.43 14.03
N GLY A 131 -13.31 4.74 13.99
CA GLY A 131 -14.21 5.55 13.18
C GLY A 131 -14.10 5.21 11.67
N PHE A 132 -12.89 5.03 11.16
CA PHE A 132 -12.68 4.55 9.79
C PHE A 132 -13.19 3.12 9.59
N ALA A 133 -12.89 2.21 10.52
CA ALA A 133 -13.35 0.82 10.44
C ALA A 133 -14.88 0.70 10.45
N ASP A 134 -15.56 1.53 11.23
CA ASP A 134 -17.03 1.56 11.30
C ASP A 134 -17.68 2.04 9.98
N ILE A 135 -17.00 2.93 9.21
CA ILE A 135 -17.44 3.31 7.87
C ILE A 135 -17.25 2.14 6.90
N ALA A 136 -16.05 1.58 6.82
CA ALA A 136 -15.74 0.49 5.89
C ALA A 136 -16.66 -0.73 6.10
N ALA A 137 -17.00 -1.04 7.34
CA ALA A 137 -17.90 -2.14 7.68
C ALA A 137 -19.30 -1.98 7.07
N LYS A 138 -19.83 -0.75 6.94
CA LYS A 138 -21.14 -0.49 6.31
C LYS A 138 -21.18 -0.91 4.84
N TYR A 139 -20.02 -0.86 4.17
CA TYR A 139 -19.86 -1.19 2.75
C TYR A 139 -19.30 -2.60 2.51
N ASN A 140 -19.02 -3.35 3.59
CA ASN A 140 -18.32 -4.65 3.54
C ASN A 140 -16.92 -4.55 2.86
N VAL A 141 -16.25 -3.41 3.04
CA VAL A 141 -14.89 -3.15 2.56
C VAL A 141 -13.91 -3.48 3.68
N ILE A 142 -12.73 -3.93 3.33
CA ILE A 142 -11.64 -4.25 4.26
C ILE A 142 -10.60 -3.13 4.21
N LEU A 143 -10.41 -2.43 5.31
CA LEU A 143 -9.28 -1.54 5.49
C LEU A 143 -8.03 -2.38 5.73
N ILE A 144 -6.97 -2.11 4.99
CA ILE A 144 -5.67 -2.73 5.18
C ILE A 144 -4.70 -1.67 5.71
N HIS A 145 -4.38 -1.75 7.00
CA HIS A 145 -3.40 -0.88 7.64
C HIS A 145 -2.00 -1.23 7.15
N GLU A 146 -1.32 -0.28 6.54
CA GLU A 146 0.07 -0.39 6.13
C GLU A 146 1.00 0.16 7.23
N ASN A 147 2.04 -0.60 7.56
CA ASN A 147 3.15 -0.08 8.36
C ASN A 147 3.94 0.95 7.54
N GLU A 148 4.23 2.11 8.13
CA GLU A 148 4.89 3.22 7.46
C GLU A 148 5.71 4.03 8.47
N LYS A 149 6.81 4.65 8.04
CA LYS A 149 7.59 5.55 8.91
C LYS A 149 6.77 6.76 9.36
N ASP A 150 7.13 7.34 10.48
CA ASP A 150 6.58 8.58 11.04
C ASP A 150 5.09 8.55 11.42
N ILE A 151 4.41 7.41 11.32
CA ILE A 151 3.06 7.21 11.82
C ILE A 151 3.05 6.40 13.13
N TYR A 152 1.89 6.26 13.79
CA TYR A 152 1.80 5.43 14.99
C TYR A 152 2.23 3.98 14.75
N GLY A 153 1.79 3.38 13.65
CA GLY A 153 2.10 2.00 13.26
C GLY A 153 3.36 1.87 12.41
N ASP A 154 4.47 2.44 12.83
CA ASP A 154 5.76 2.40 12.16
C ASP A 154 6.59 1.15 12.49
N ILE A 155 6.42 0.58 13.70
CA ILE A 155 7.10 -0.64 14.15
C ILE A 155 6.13 -1.79 14.37
N GLY A 156 6.63 -3.03 14.28
CA GLY A 156 5.83 -4.24 14.38
C GLY A 156 4.98 -4.32 15.65
N SER A 157 5.52 -3.90 16.79
CA SER A 157 4.78 -3.91 18.07
C SER A 157 3.59 -2.95 18.10
N ARG A 158 3.70 -1.75 17.53
CA ARG A 158 2.58 -0.81 17.44
C ARG A 158 1.56 -1.22 16.38
N CYS A 159 1.99 -1.79 15.25
CA CYS A 159 1.09 -2.44 14.30
C CYS A 159 0.27 -3.55 14.98
N LYS A 160 0.92 -4.39 15.80
CA LYS A 160 0.24 -5.47 16.54
C LYS A 160 -0.83 -4.94 17.49
N ILE A 161 -0.53 -3.85 18.22
CA ILE A 161 -1.52 -3.19 19.10
C ILE A 161 -2.76 -2.76 18.30
N ILE A 162 -2.57 -2.06 17.17
CA ILE A 162 -3.68 -1.63 16.31
C ILE A 162 -4.51 -2.84 15.85
N LEU A 163 -3.85 -3.87 15.35
CA LEU A 163 -4.52 -5.01 14.73
C LEU A 163 -5.26 -5.89 15.74
N ASP A 164 -4.75 -6.01 16.97
CA ASP A 164 -5.43 -6.74 18.05
C ASP A 164 -6.63 -5.98 18.59
N GLU A 165 -6.48 -4.68 18.84
CA GLU A 165 -7.56 -3.85 19.41
C GLU A 165 -8.71 -3.61 18.42
N LEU A 166 -8.40 -3.53 17.11
CA LEU A 166 -9.39 -3.34 16.04
C LEU A 166 -9.73 -4.63 15.30
N ALA A 167 -9.40 -5.79 15.87
CA ALA A 167 -9.60 -7.09 15.23
C ALA A 167 -11.04 -7.26 14.72
N SER A 168 -11.19 -7.30 13.40
CA SER A 168 -12.48 -7.50 12.73
C SER A 168 -12.28 -8.08 11.33
N PRO A 169 -13.35 -8.59 10.70
CA PRO A 169 -13.29 -8.98 9.29
C PRO A 169 -12.94 -7.82 8.36
N ASN A 170 -13.25 -6.57 8.75
CA ASN A 170 -13.09 -5.37 7.93
C ASN A 170 -11.83 -4.55 8.23
N PHE A 171 -10.96 -5.02 9.14
CA PHE A 171 -9.70 -4.35 9.47
C PHE A 171 -8.56 -5.37 9.52
N LYS A 172 -7.58 -5.24 8.63
CA LYS A 172 -6.49 -6.18 8.40
C LYS A 172 -5.18 -5.43 8.17
N ALA A 173 -4.10 -6.17 7.87
CA ALA A 173 -2.78 -5.61 7.59
C ALA A 173 -2.40 -5.73 6.11
N ALA A 174 -1.78 -4.67 5.59
CA ALA A 174 -0.87 -4.72 4.46
C ALA A 174 0.56 -4.72 5.00
N PHE A 175 1.38 -5.69 4.60
CA PHE A 175 2.76 -5.82 5.06
C PHE A 175 3.70 -5.20 4.03
N ASP A 176 4.46 -4.18 4.42
CA ASP A 176 5.51 -3.56 3.61
C ASP A 176 6.88 -3.86 4.21
N PHE A 177 7.77 -4.47 3.42
CA PHE A 177 9.11 -4.86 3.87
C PHE A 177 10.03 -3.65 4.03
N ALA A 178 10.04 -2.75 3.03
CA ALA A 178 10.93 -1.60 3.01
C ALA A 178 10.68 -0.66 4.18
N ASN A 179 9.42 -0.38 4.47
CA ASN A 179 9.03 0.50 5.56
C ASN A 179 9.52 -0.02 6.92
N PHE A 180 9.50 -1.33 7.16
CA PHE A 180 10.10 -1.91 8.37
C PHE A 180 11.63 -1.79 8.36
N VAL A 181 12.30 -2.01 7.22
CA VAL A 181 13.76 -1.82 7.11
C VAL A 181 14.13 -0.37 7.44
N GLN A 182 13.40 0.58 6.89
CA GLN A 182 13.61 2.03 7.10
C GLN A 182 13.36 2.45 8.56
N CYS A 183 12.51 1.74 9.28
CA CYS A 183 12.29 1.91 10.73
C CYS A 183 13.28 1.12 11.60
N GLY A 184 14.27 0.44 11.01
CA GLY A 184 15.27 -0.34 11.74
C GLY A 184 14.75 -1.66 12.31
N GLU A 185 13.59 -2.13 11.84
CA GLU A 185 12.96 -3.37 12.28
C GLU A 185 13.49 -4.61 11.55
N ASN A 186 13.45 -5.75 12.22
CA ASN A 186 13.70 -7.05 11.60
C ASN A 186 12.42 -7.55 10.92
N THR A 187 12.38 -7.55 9.61
CA THR A 187 11.19 -7.94 8.82
C THR A 187 10.70 -9.35 9.13
N ALA A 188 11.61 -10.30 9.47
CA ALA A 188 11.21 -11.66 9.83
C ALA A 188 10.50 -11.71 11.19
N GLU A 189 10.95 -10.92 12.16
CA GLU A 189 10.28 -10.81 13.46
C GLU A 189 8.91 -10.10 13.31
N CYS A 190 8.84 -9.04 12.51
CA CYS A 190 7.58 -8.37 12.19
C CYS A 190 6.60 -9.31 11.48
N TRP A 191 7.08 -10.15 10.55
CA TRP A 191 6.24 -11.15 9.89
C TRP A 191 5.63 -12.12 10.91
N GLU A 192 6.45 -12.72 11.78
CA GLU A 192 5.94 -13.64 12.81
C GLU A 192 4.92 -12.99 13.74
N LEU A 193 5.10 -11.71 14.03
CA LEU A 193 4.20 -10.96 14.90
C LEU A 193 2.86 -10.64 14.24
N LEU A 194 2.83 -10.41 12.92
CA LEU A 194 1.68 -9.83 12.21
C LEU A 194 0.97 -10.80 11.26
N LYS A 195 1.57 -11.92 10.88
CA LYS A 195 1.12 -12.83 9.80
C LYS A 195 -0.35 -13.25 9.86
N GLU A 196 -0.92 -13.41 11.06
CA GLU A 196 -2.34 -13.80 11.25
C GLU A 196 -3.32 -12.67 10.84
N HIS A 197 -2.83 -11.44 10.72
CA HIS A 197 -3.60 -10.27 10.30
C HIS A 197 -3.32 -9.87 8.85
N VAL A 198 -2.23 -10.37 8.24
CA VAL A 198 -1.79 -9.96 6.91
C VAL A 198 -2.66 -10.61 5.84
N VAL A 199 -3.30 -9.78 5.02
CA VAL A 199 -4.11 -10.21 3.86
C VAL A 199 -3.62 -9.59 2.55
N TYR A 200 -2.59 -8.74 2.62
CA TYR A 200 -2.07 -7.99 1.50
C TYR A 200 -0.58 -7.72 1.71
N ILE A 201 0.23 -7.79 0.67
CA ILE A 201 1.68 -7.58 0.77
C ILE A 201 2.12 -6.56 -0.27
N HIS A 202 2.85 -5.53 0.16
CA HIS A 202 3.57 -4.61 -0.71
C HIS A 202 4.97 -5.14 -1.00
N ILE A 203 5.36 -5.12 -2.26
CA ILE A 203 6.68 -5.54 -2.73
C ILE A 203 7.50 -4.29 -2.98
N LYS A 204 8.14 -3.85 -1.92
CA LYS A 204 9.08 -2.73 -1.84
C LYS A 204 10.26 -3.19 -1.00
N ASP A 205 11.49 -2.90 -1.42
CA ASP A 205 12.71 -3.29 -0.71
C ASP A 205 13.61 -2.09 -0.48
N ALA A 206 14.36 -2.09 0.59
CA ALA A 206 15.22 -0.97 0.98
C ALA A 206 16.51 -1.44 1.64
N VAL A 207 17.48 -0.53 1.73
CA VAL A 207 18.71 -0.68 2.50
C VAL A 207 18.70 0.26 3.70
N SER A 208 19.08 -0.22 4.88
CA SER A 208 19.02 0.53 6.15
C SER A 208 20.05 1.68 6.23
N GLY A 209 21.14 1.59 5.46
CA GLY A 209 22.26 2.55 5.59
C GLY A 209 21.92 4.00 5.17
N ASN A 210 21.03 4.15 4.18
CA ASN A 210 20.58 5.44 3.65
C ASN A 210 19.07 5.48 3.40
N ASN A 211 18.32 4.48 3.85
CA ASN A 211 16.88 4.31 3.67
C ASN A 211 16.41 4.26 2.20
N GLU A 212 17.33 4.02 1.27
CA GLU A 212 17.05 4.07 -0.16
C GLU A 212 16.34 2.80 -0.64
N ASN A 213 15.28 2.99 -1.45
CA ASN A 213 14.58 1.88 -2.08
C ASN A 213 15.43 1.24 -3.20
N VAL A 214 15.34 -0.09 -3.30
CA VAL A 214 16.08 -0.90 -4.26
C VAL A 214 15.16 -1.95 -4.88
N VAL A 215 15.64 -2.59 -5.97
CA VAL A 215 14.90 -3.69 -6.60
C VAL A 215 14.67 -4.82 -5.59
N CYS A 216 13.46 -5.37 -5.55
CA CYS A 216 13.09 -6.39 -4.56
C CYS A 216 14.03 -7.62 -4.61
N GLY A 217 14.40 -8.07 -3.42
CA GLY A 217 15.37 -9.15 -3.23
C GLY A 217 16.83 -8.71 -3.27
N THR A 218 17.12 -7.42 -3.49
CA THR A 218 18.48 -6.88 -3.42
C THR A 218 18.74 -6.01 -2.19
N GLY A 219 17.68 -5.72 -1.40
CA GLY A 219 17.75 -4.97 -0.16
C GLY A 219 17.81 -5.87 1.08
N GLU A 220 17.43 -5.29 2.22
CA GLU A 220 17.49 -5.94 3.54
C GLU A 220 16.12 -6.46 3.99
N GLY A 221 15.06 -6.31 3.16
CA GLY A 221 13.71 -6.77 3.46
C GLY A 221 13.55 -8.29 3.57
N LYS A 222 14.55 -9.09 3.16
CA LYS A 222 14.51 -10.57 3.15
C LYS A 222 13.33 -11.11 2.33
N ILE A 223 12.96 -10.39 1.25
CA ILE A 223 11.76 -10.69 0.46
C ILE A 223 11.72 -12.13 -0.05
N PRO A 224 12.80 -12.71 -0.65
CA PRO A 224 12.75 -14.08 -1.15
C PRO A 224 12.44 -15.10 -0.05
N GLU A 225 13.13 -15.02 1.08
CA GLU A 225 12.96 -15.94 2.21
C GLU A 225 11.58 -15.80 2.85
N LEU A 226 11.12 -14.58 3.03
CA LEU A 226 9.83 -14.31 3.68
C LEU A 226 8.65 -14.64 2.76
N LEU A 227 8.74 -14.41 1.46
CA LEU A 227 7.70 -14.88 0.51
C LEU A 227 7.65 -16.41 0.45
N ALA A 228 8.82 -17.08 0.43
CA ALA A 228 8.86 -18.55 0.51
C ALA A 228 8.17 -19.06 1.78
N LYS A 229 8.44 -18.44 2.92
CA LYS A 229 7.80 -18.79 4.19
C LYS A 229 6.30 -18.46 4.18
N ALA A 230 5.92 -17.24 3.82
CA ALA A 230 4.53 -16.79 3.78
C ALA A 230 3.68 -17.72 2.91
N ILE A 231 4.14 -18.00 1.70
CA ILE A 231 3.39 -18.80 0.72
C ILE A 231 3.44 -20.27 1.07
N ASN A 232 4.61 -20.87 1.32
CA ASN A 232 4.76 -22.32 1.40
C ASN A 232 4.56 -22.89 2.81
N VAL A 233 4.75 -22.08 3.86
CA VAL A 233 4.64 -22.51 5.25
C VAL A 233 3.40 -21.95 5.92
N ASP A 234 3.22 -20.62 5.86
CA ASP A 234 2.14 -19.93 6.57
C ASP A 234 0.82 -19.90 5.77
N GLY A 235 0.85 -20.29 4.48
CA GLY A 235 -0.34 -20.46 3.67
C GLY A 235 -0.94 -19.16 3.13
N TYR A 236 -0.14 -18.11 2.98
CA TYR A 236 -0.59 -16.86 2.39
C TYR A 236 -1.13 -17.04 0.98
N GLU A 237 -2.29 -16.49 0.74
CA GLU A 237 -2.93 -16.36 -0.58
C GLU A 237 -3.43 -14.92 -0.72
N GLY A 238 -3.21 -14.30 -1.88
CA GLY A 238 -3.63 -12.93 -2.11
C GLY A 238 -2.74 -12.15 -3.05
N PHE A 239 -2.71 -10.85 -2.86
CA PHE A 239 -1.99 -9.93 -3.72
C PHE A 239 -0.56 -9.68 -3.24
N LEU A 240 0.38 -9.74 -4.19
CA LEU A 240 1.72 -9.16 -4.08
C LEU A 240 1.74 -7.91 -4.93
N THR A 241 1.78 -6.76 -4.29
CA THR A 241 1.57 -5.46 -4.94
C THR A 241 2.89 -4.71 -5.06
N LEU A 242 3.36 -4.53 -6.28
CA LEU A 242 4.57 -3.78 -6.58
C LEU A 242 4.45 -2.33 -6.13
N GLU A 243 5.44 -1.85 -5.41
CA GLU A 243 5.65 -0.45 -5.03
C GLU A 243 7.12 -0.09 -5.20
N PRO A 244 7.60 0.07 -6.45
CA PRO A 244 9.02 0.10 -6.76
C PRO A 244 9.81 1.21 -6.07
N HIS A 245 9.33 2.45 -6.10
CA HIS A 245 10.07 3.65 -5.67
C HIS A 245 11.51 3.69 -6.24
N LEU A 246 11.68 3.30 -7.51
CA LEU A 246 12.99 3.25 -8.18
C LEU A 246 13.29 4.50 -9.01
N VAL A 247 12.29 5.32 -9.26
CA VAL A 247 12.39 6.64 -9.93
C VAL A 247 11.48 7.63 -9.25
N LEU A 248 11.78 8.93 -9.38
CA LEU A 248 10.88 9.99 -8.92
C LEU A 248 9.61 9.98 -9.77
N PHE A 249 8.45 9.97 -9.14
CA PHE A 249 7.15 10.00 -9.77
C PHE A 249 6.26 11.09 -9.16
N ALA A 250 5.22 11.53 -9.90
CA ALA A 250 4.49 12.75 -9.58
C ALA A 250 3.80 12.78 -8.21
N THR A 251 3.34 11.62 -7.71
CA THR A 251 2.63 11.54 -6.43
C THR A 251 3.56 11.27 -5.24
N LEU A 252 4.85 10.96 -5.45
CA LEU A 252 5.77 10.58 -4.38
C LEU A 252 5.87 11.65 -3.30
N GLN A 253 6.05 12.93 -3.68
CA GLN A 253 6.17 14.02 -2.72
C GLN A 253 4.94 14.16 -1.79
N SER A 254 3.75 13.77 -2.26
CA SER A 254 2.54 13.79 -1.43
C SER A 254 2.43 12.61 -0.44
N LEU A 255 3.29 11.61 -0.58
CA LEU A 255 3.35 10.43 0.29
C LEU A 255 4.36 10.61 1.41
N GLU A 256 5.33 11.51 1.24
CA GLU A 256 6.41 11.76 2.18
C GLU A 256 6.15 13.03 2.99
N VAL A 257 6.52 13.03 4.27
CA VAL A 257 6.46 14.23 5.14
C VAL A 257 7.64 15.15 4.86
N GLU A 258 8.79 14.54 4.59
CA GLU A 258 10.03 15.21 4.26
C GLU A 258 10.28 15.22 2.75
N ASP A 259 11.50 15.49 2.31
CA ASP A 259 11.82 15.53 0.88
C ASP A 259 11.84 14.11 0.29
N ALA A 260 11.08 13.88 -0.79
CA ALA A 260 11.03 12.60 -1.50
C ALA A 260 12.43 12.11 -1.98
N SER A 261 13.43 12.98 -2.06
CA SER A 261 14.81 12.61 -2.36
C SER A 261 15.49 11.77 -1.27
N GLU A 262 14.91 11.70 -0.06
CA GLU A 262 15.41 10.83 1.00
C GLU A 262 15.23 9.34 0.67
N VAL A 263 14.17 8.99 -0.05
CA VAL A 263 13.89 7.60 -0.44
C VAL A 263 14.34 7.29 -1.87
N ILE A 264 14.56 8.31 -2.69
CA ILE A 264 15.09 8.19 -4.06
C ILE A 264 16.07 9.34 -4.31
N SER A 265 17.32 9.15 -3.94
CA SER A 265 18.40 10.14 -4.19
C SER A 265 18.83 10.17 -5.66
N VAL A 266 18.77 9.01 -6.32
CA VAL A 266 19.12 8.84 -7.75
C VAL A 266 18.17 7.84 -8.39
N ASN A 267 17.58 8.18 -9.53
CA ASN A 267 16.75 7.25 -10.29
C ASN A 267 17.55 5.98 -10.66
N LYS A 268 16.97 4.81 -10.35
CA LYS A 268 17.55 3.49 -10.66
C LYS A 268 17.22 3.02 -12.09
N ALA A 269 16.32 3.71 -12.75
CA ALA A 269 15.89 3.45 -14.12
C ALA A 269 15.72 4.77 -14.88
N LYS A 270 15.58 4.71 -16.20
CA LYS A 270 15.42 5.91 -17.04
C LYS A 270 14.04 6.57 -16.89
N ASP A 271 13.01 5.77 -16.61
CA ASP A 271 11.62 6.21 -16.43
C ASP A 271 10.83 5.23 -15.53
N GLY A 272 9.61 5.61 -15.18
CA GLY A 272 8.73 4.79 -14.33
C GLY A 272 8.40 3.43 -14.93
N ALA A 273 8.19 3.36 -16.24
CA ALA A 273 7.87 2.10 -16.90
C ALA A 273 9.03 1.09 -16.82
N GLU A 274 10.28 1.54 -16.99
CA GLU A 274 11.46 0.68 -16.82
C GLU A 274 11.63 0.25 -15.35
N GLY A 275 11.53 1.17 -14.38
CA GLY A 275 11.63 0.85 -12.95
C GLY A 275 10.56 -0.16 -12.52
N TYR A 276 9.34 0.04 -13.00
CA TYR A 276 8.24 -0.87 -12.73
C TYR A 276 8.46 -2.27 -13.33
N ALA A 277 8.94 -2.35 -14.58
CA ALA A 277 9.28 -3.62 -15.22
C ALA A 277 10.46 -4.33 -14.53
N MET A 278 11.46 -3.60 -14.04
CA MET A 278 12.55 -4.17 -13.23
C MET A 278 12.01 -4.86 -11.97
N GLN A 279 11.14 -4.18 -11.24
CA GLN A 279 10.53 -4.72 -10.03
C GLN A 279 9.65 -5.96 -10.32
N TYR A 280 8.82 -5.88 -11.38
CA TYR A 280 7.99 -6.99 -11.83
C TYR A 280 8.82 -8.23 -12.18
N ASN A 281 9.87 -8.07 -12.98
CA ASN A 281 10.73 -9.17 -13.39
C ASN A 281 11.45 -9.80 -12.19
N ALA A 282 11.98 -8.98 -11.27
CA ALA A 282 12.63 -9.45 -10.06
C ALA A 282 11.67 -10.30 -9.19
N LEU A 283 10.42 -9.81 -8.98
CA LEU A 283 9.41 -10.59 -8.25
C LEU A 283 9.08 -11.90 -8.98
N CYS A 284 8.94 -11.88 -10.30
CA CYS A 284 8.69 -13.11 -11.08
C CYS A 284 9.82 -14.15 -10.91
N GLU A 285 11.08 -13.72 -10.88
CA GLU A 285 12.21 -14.64 -10.65
C GLU A 285 12.20 -15.19 -9.21
N ILE A 286 11.89 -14.37 -8.22
CA ILE A 286 11.72 -14.84 -6.83
C ILE A 286 10.62 -15.90 -6.76
N LEU A 287 9.44 -15.63 -7.36
CA LEU A 287 8.30 -16.56 -7.33
C LEU A 287 8.56 -17.88 -8.07
N LYS A 288 9.42 -17.88 -9.09
CA LYS A 288 9.84 -19.13 -9.76
C LYS A 288 10.79 -19.97 -8.91
N ALA A 289 11.52 -19.33 -7.99
CA ALA A 289 12.53 -20.00 -7.16
C ALA A 289 11.94 -20.60 -5.87
N ILE A 290 10.75 -20.20 -5.48
CA ILE A 290 10.06 -20.64 -4.24
C ILE A 290 8.85 -21.53 -4.55
#